data_199f0a9e8ea15a0bb8c88fcd5ff20829
#
_entry.id   199f0a9e8ea15a0bb8c88fcd5ff20829
#
_cell.length_a   1.000
_cell.length_b   1.000
_cell.length_c   1.000
_cell.angle_alpha   90.00
_cell.angle_beta   90.00
_cell.angle_gamma   90.00
#
_symmetry.space_group_name_H-M   'P 1'
#
loop_
_entity.id
_entity.type
_entity.pdbx_description
1 polymer ?
#
loop_
_entity_poly.entity_id
_entity_poly.type
_entity_poly.pdbx_seq_one_letter_code
_entity_poly.pdbx_strand_id
1 'polypeptide(L)' 'QLKGKVKENWGELTDDDLDVAEGKRDYLIGKIQSRYGKSKEEAKQEVDSFFEKI' A
#
# COMPACT_ATOMS: atom_id res chain seq x y z
N GLN A 1 -1.16 -5.97 13.50
CA GLN A 1 -0.26 -6.44 12.46
C GLN A 1 -0.24 -5.48 11.28
N LEU A 2 0.89 -5.41 10.63
CA LEU A 2 1.07 -4.49 9.49
C LEU A 2 0.07 -4.77 8.37
N LYS A 3 -0.16 -6.04 8.06
CA LYS A 3 -1.08 -6.44 7.00
C LYS A 3 -2.49 -5.90 7.27
N GLY A 4 -2.95 -6.01 8.49
CA GLY A 4 -4.27 -5.51 8.86
C GLY A 4 -4.37 -4.00 8.72
N LYS A 5 -3.30 -3.29 9.09
CA LYS A 5 -3.28 -1.84 8.96
C LYS A 5 -3.26 -1.40 7.51
N VAL A 6 -2.54 -2.11 6.67
CA VAL A 6 -2.51 -1.82 5.24
C VAL A 6 -3.91 -2.02 4.64
N LYS A 7 -4.57 -3.12 4.99
CA LYS A 7 -5.92 -3.38 4.51
C LYS A 7 -6.91 -2.32 4.98
N GLU A 8 -6.75 -1.86 6.21
CA GLU A 8 -7.60 -0.83 6.76
C GLU A 8 -7.43 0.49 6.01
N ASN A 9 -6.19 0.81 5.65
CA ASN A 9 -5.90 2.06 4.95
C ASN A 9 -6.22 1.99 3.45
N TRP A 10 -6.00 0.83 2.83
CA TRP A 10 -6.24 0.62 1.40
C TRP A 10 -7.12 -0.62 1.20
N GLY A 11 -8.43 -0.43 1.35
CA GLY A 11 -9.39 -1.52 1.28
C GLY A 11 -9.53 -2.19 -0.08
N GLU A 12 -9.07 -1.53 -1.15
CA GLU A 12 -9.16 -2.08 -2.50
C GLU A 12 -8.13 -3.17 -2.78
N LEU A 13 -7.13 -3.32 -1.92
CA LEU A 13 -6.10 -4.33 -2.11
C LEU A 13 -6.62 -5.71 -1.71
N THR A 14 -6.22 -6.73 -2.46
CA THR A 14 -6.59 -8.11 -2.14
C THR A 14 -5.65 -8.69 -1.09
N ASP A 15 -6.05 -9.82 -0.51
CA ASP A 15 -5.20 -10.51 0.47
C ASP A 15 -3.87 -10.91 -0.15
N ASP A 16 -3.89 -11.35 -1.41
CA ASP A 16 -2.65 -11.70 -2.11
C ASP A 16 -1.74 -10.50 -2.27
N ASP A 17 -2.33 -9.34 -2.61
CA ASP A 17 -1.56 -8.11 -2.71
C ASP A 17 -0.90 -7.77 -1.39
N LEU A 18 -1.64 -7.95 -0.29
CA LEU A 18 -1.14 -7.63 1.04
C LEU A 18 -0.01 -8.56 1.46
N ASP A 19 -0.12 -9.84 1.12
CA ASP A 19 0.92 -10.81 1.46
C ASP A 19 2.25 -10.43 0.81
N VAL A 20 2.22 -10.05 -0.44
CA VAL A 20 3.44 -9.65 -1.15
C VAL A 20 3.93 -8.29 -0.65
N ALA A 21 3.00 -7.36 -0.43
CA ALA A 21 3.35 -6.00 -0.04
C ALA A 21 3.93 -5.89 1.36
N GLU A 22 3.66 -6.87 2.21
CA GLU A 22 4.08 -6.83 3.60
C GLU A 22 5.57 -6.58 3.77
N GLY A 23 6.38 -7.08 2.87
CA GLY A 23 7.81 -6.87 2.93
C GLY A 23 8.38 -5.97 1.84
N LYS A 24 7.52 -5.37 1.01
CA LYS A 24 8.02 -4.64 -0.16
C LYS A 24 7.21 -3.37 -0.43
N ARG A 25 7.80 -2.25 -0.08
CA ARG A 25 7.18 -0.94 -0.33
C ARG A 25 6.91 -0.69 -1.80
N ASP A 26 7.88 -1.03 -2.66
CA ASP A 26 7.74 -0.79 -4.09
C ASP A 26 6.53 -1.50 -4.67
N TYR A 27 6.30 -2.73 -4.22
CA TYR A 27 5.15 -3.49 -4.67
C TYR A 27 3.84 -2.81 -4.23
N LEU A 28 3.81 -2.35 -2.97
CA LEU A 28 2.64 -1.66 -2.44
C LEU A 28 2.36 -0.39 -3.23
N ILE A 29 3.39 0.39 -3.50
CA ILE A 29 3.26 1.62 -4.30
C ILE A 29 2.64 1.29 -5.66
N GLY A 30 3.15 0.25 -6.32
CA GLY A 30 2.65 -0.16 -7.63
C GLY A 30 1.20 -0.59 -7.59
N LYS A 31 0.80 -1.30 -6.53
CA LYS A 31 -0.58 -1.73 -6.39
C LYS A 31 -1.53 -0.57 -6.12
N ILE A 32 -1.10 0.41 -5.34
CA ILE A 32 -1.90 1.60 -5.10
C ILE A 32 -2.09 2.37 -6.40
N GLN A 33 -1.04 2.50 -7.20
CA GLN A 33 -1.16 3.12 -8.51
C GLN A 33 -2.21 2.40 -9.36
N SER A 34 -2.14 1.08 -9.40
CA SER A 34 -3.00 0.27 -10.23
C SER A 34 -4.45 0.26 -9.75
N ARG A 35 -4.65 0.03 -8.46
CA ARG A 35 -6.00 -0.12 -7.91
C ARG A 35 -6.75 1.19 -7.77
N TYR A 36 -6.03 2.28 -7.52
CA TYR A 36 -6.65 3.59 -7.29
C TYR A 36 -6.42 4.57 -8.42
N GLY A 37 -5.68 4.19 -9.44
CA GLY A 37 -5.41 5.06 -10.57
C GLY A 37 -4.59 6.29 -10.20
N LYS A 38 -3.70 6.16 -9.24
CA LYS A 38 -2.88 7.27 -8.77
C LYS A 38 -1.53 7.32 -9.46
N SER A 39 -0.90 8.49 -9.43
CA SER A 39 0.45 8.62 -9.92
C SER A 39 1.44 7.95 -8.96
N LYS A 40 2.63 7.68 -9.45
CA LYS A 40 3.67 7.08 -8.60
C LYS A 40 4.00 7.97 -7.42
N GLU A 41 4.07 9.27 -7.66
CA GLU A 41 4.38 10.23 -6.59
C GLU A 41 3.30 10.22 -5.51
N GLU A 42 2.04 10.22 -5.91
CA GLU A 42 0.95 10.18 -4.95
C GLU A 42 0.98 8.89 -4.14
N ALA A 43 1.12 7.76 -4.83
CA ALA A 43 1.16 6.47 -4.16
C ALA A 43 2.35 6.39 -3.19
N LYS A 44 3.50 6.89 -3.63
CA LYS A 44 4.69 6.88 -2.79
C LYS A 44 4.49 7.72 -1.53
N GLN A 45 3.89 8.90 -1.68
CA GLN A 45 3.62 9.76 -0.53
C GLN A 45 2.68 9.09 0.46
N GLU A 46 1.66 8.41 -0.04
CA GLU A 46 0.73 7.71 0.83
C GLU A 46 1.42 6.59 1.61
N VAL A 47 2.26 5.83 0.92
CA VAL A 47 2.99 4.74 1.56
C VAL A 47 3.97 5.28 2.59
N ASP A 48 4.71 6.33 2.24
CA ASP A 48 5.66 6.93 3.17
C ASP A 48 4.96 7.46 4.43
N SER A 49 3.84 8.16 4.24
CA SER A 49 3.05 8.68 5.37
C SER A 49 2.53 7.55 6.24
N PHE A 50 2.07 6.48 5.60
CA PHE A 50 1.55 5.33 6.33
C PHE A 50 2.61 4.72 7.24
N PHE A 51 3.80 4.51 6.71
CA PHE A 51 4.88 3.90 7.48
C PHE A 51 5.46 4.82 8.54
N GLU A 52 5.28 6.12 8.39
CA GLU A 52 5.67 7.07 9.42
C GLU A 52 4.76 6.98 10.65
N LYS A 53 3.49 6.64 10.44
CA LYS A 53 2.51 6.62 11.52
C LYS A 53 2.53 5.34 12.34
N ILE A 54 3.15 4.33 11.85
CA ILE A 54 3.20 3.06 12.58
C ILE A 54 4.61 2.81 13.18
#